data_973f35aaf87252f224f72a3ed29691cb
#
_entry.id   973f35aaf87252f224f72a3ed29691cb
#
_cell.length_a   1.000
_cell.length_b   1.000
_cell.length_c   1.000
_cell.angle_alpha   90.00
_cell.angle_beta   90.00
_cell.angle_gamma   90.00
#
_symmetry.space_group_name_H-M   'P 1'
#
loop_
_entity.id
_entity.type
_entity.pdbx_description
1 polymer ?
#
loop_
_entity_poly.entity_id
_entity_poly.type
_entity_poly.pdbx_seq_one_letter_code
_entity_poly.pdbx_strand_id
1 'polypeptide(L)'
;KMDFTPAARECGLPLPRGWILVGVPGAGKTYFAKICAQKLGFPLVNIGIDVVKSGGVAKFKQLLSRIDACAPNLPYLDEFDKFFADEHGKELLGILLTWLNEKTSSTFVLATLNRLENLPPELTRAGRFDRVFYVDFPGSDERKQILQLHCARFDKRYAESEHGALSIEEWLTIIEATNKYTGAELAQMAIDQEQAENSQIG
;
A
#
# COMPACT_ATOMS: atom_id res chain seq x y z
N LYS A 1 5.65 -7.15 -15.91
CA LYS A 1 6.40 -8.01 -14.96
C LYS A 1 7.63 -7.23 -14.51
N MET A 2 7.80 -7.04 -13.22
CA MET A 2 9.04 -6.48 -12.68
C MET A 2 10.09 -7.58 -12.70
N ASP A 3 11.25 -7.29 -13.25
CA ASP A 3 12.32 -8.27 -13.36
C ASP A 3 13.59 -7.72 -12.71
N PHE A 4 14.00 -8.36 -11.61
CA PHE A 4 15.21 -8.05 -10.86
C PHE A 4 16.34 -9.06 -11.16
N THR A 5 16.14 -9.94 -12.14
CA THR A 5 17.11 -11.01 -12.42
C THR A 5 18.41 -10.46 -13.03
N PRO A 6 19.55 -11.14 -12.84
CA PRO A 6 20.78 -10.80 -13.52
C PRO A 6 20.63 -10.75 -15.04
N ALA A 7 19.86 -11.67 -15.62
CA ALA A 7 19.58 -11.72 -17.05
C ALA A 7 18.89 -10.46 -17.58
N ALA A 8 17.97 -9.86 -16.81
CA ALA A 8 17.33 -8.61 -17.18
C ALA A 8 18.37 -7.46 -17.25
N ARG A 9 19.32 -7.44 -16.32
CA ARG A 9 20.42 -6.46 -16.31
C ARG A 9 21.37 -6.65 -17.50
N GLU A 10 21.72 -7.86 -17.82
CA GLU A 10 22.55 -8.19 -18.99
C GLU A 10 21.89 -7.77 -20.30
N CYS A 11 20.56 -7.81 -20.37
CA CYS A 11 19.78 -7.30 -21.50
C CYS A 11 19.62 -5.76 -21.49
N GLY A 12 20.25 -5.04 -20.56
CA GLY A 12 20.18 -3.58 -20.48
C GLY A 12 18.82 -3.03 -19.98
N LEU A 13 17.97 -3.87 -19.38
CA LEU A 13 16.70 -3.41 -18.83
C LEU A 13 16.94 -2.59 -17.55
N PRO A 14 16.30 -1.42 -17.42
CA PRO A 14 16.44 -0.60 -16.22
C PRO A 14 15.87 -1.36 -15.00
N LEU A 15 16.56 -1.23 -13.86
CA LEU A 15 16.06 -1.76 -12.59
C LEU A 15 14.76 -1.04 -12.21
N PRO A 16 13.74 -1.81 -11.80
CA PRO A 16 12.54 -1.21 -11.22
C PRO A 16 12.91 -0.38 -9.99
N ARG A 17 12.35 0.82 -9.90
CA ARG A 17 12.67 1.77 -8.83
C ARG A 17 11.60 1.81 -7.77
N GLY A 18 10.37 1.96 -8.17
CA GLY A 18 9.24 1.99 -7.24
C GLY A 18 7.95 2.44 -7.86
N TRP A 19 6.87 2.28 -7.08
CA TRP A 19 5.54 2.74 -7.42
C TRP A 19 4.98 3.67 -6.37
N ILE A 20 4.09 4.56 -6.79
CA ILE A 20 3.28 5.41 -5.92
C ILE A 20 1.85 4.90 -6.00
N LEU A 21 1.22 4.70 -4.86
CA LEU A 21 -0.20 4.38 -4.72
C LEU A 21 -0.93 5.61 -4.21
N VAL A 22 -1.87 6.12 -4.98
CA VAL A 22 -2.69 7.27 -4.63
C VAL A 22 -4.13 6.81 -4.40
N GLY A 23 -4.76 7.21 -3.31
CA GLY A 23 -6.15 6.85 -3.06
C GLY A 23 -6.59 7.20 -1.66
N VAL A 24 -7.89 7.08 -1.40
CA VAL A 24 -8.48 7.43 -0.11
C VAL A 24 -7.91 6.60 1.05
N PRO A 25 -7.87 7.15 2.27
CA PRO A 25 -7.54 6.37 3.47
C PRO A 25 -8.44 5.12 3.57
N GLY A 26 -7.88 3.99 3.98
CA GLY A 26 -8.65 2.74 4.10
C GLY A 26 -8.88 1.96 2.80
N ALA A 27 -8.44 2.46 1.64
CA ALA A 27 -8.59 1.78 0.34
C ALA A 27 -7.68 0.53 0.16
N GLY A 28 -6.89 0.14 1.16
CA GLY A 28 -6.07 -1.07 1.09
C GLY A 28 -4.63 -0.86 0.58
N LYS A 29 -4.13 0.38 0.47
CA LYS A 29 -2.76 0.68 0.00
C LYS A 29 -1.67 -0.07 0.78
N THR A 30 -1.76 -0.08 2.10
CA THR A 30 -0.81 -0.80 2.97
C THR A 30 -0.92 -2.33 2.80
N TYR A 31 -2.13 -2.84 2.57
CA TYR A 31 -2.36 -4.26 2.28
C TYR A 31 -1.72 -4.66 0.95
N PHE A 32 -1.87 -3.82 -0.07
CA PHE A 32 -1.20 -3.99 -1.36
C PHE A 32 0.32 -4.06 -1.21
N ALA A 33 0.93 -3.19 -0.39
CA ALA A 33 2.36 -3.22 -0.14
C ALA A 33 2.83 -4.55 0.47
N LYS A 34 2.06 -5.10 1.42
CA LYS A 34 2.34 -6.43 2.02
C LYS A 34 2.28 -7.55 0.98
N ILE A 35 1.25 -7.53 0.11
CA ILE A 35 1.13 -8.52 -0.98
C ILE A 35 2.28 -8.39 -1.98
N CYS A 36 2.67 -7.18 -2.36
CA CYS A 36 3.83 -6.96 -3.24
C CYS A 36 5.12 -7.53 -2.63
N ALA A 37 5.39 -7.26 -1.35
CA ALA A 37 6.54 -7.78 -0.64
C ALA A 37 6.54 -9.32 -0.65
N GLN A 38 5.41 -9.94 -0.33
CA GLN A 38 5.25 -11.41 -0.36
C GLN A 38 5.45 -11.99 -1.77
N LYS A 39 4.88 -11.38 -2.79
CA LYS A 39 4.98 -11.85 -4.18
C LYS A 39 6.38 -11.70 -4.77
N LEU A 40 7.13 -10.70 -4.33
CA LEU A 40 8.53 -10.49 -4.71
C LEU A 40 9.50 -11.34 -3.87
N GLY A 41 9.06 -11.84 -2.72
CA GLY A 41 9.94 -12.48 -1.74
C GLY A 41 10.88 -11.48 -1.06
N PHE A 42 10.50 -10.21 -0.99
CA PHE A 42 11.31 -9.15 -0.39
C PHE A 42 10.79 -8.79 1.00
N PRO A 43 11.68 -8.57 1.98
CA PRO A 43 11.27 -8.03 3.27
C PRO A 43 10.68 -6.62 3.10
N LEU A 44 9.53 -6.39 3.74
CA LEU A 44 8.89 -5.07 3.80
C LEU A 44 9.58 -4.25 4.90
N VAL A 45 10.15 -3.10 4.53
CA VAL A 45 10.81 -2.18 5.45
C VAL A 45 9.97 -0.92 5.59
N ASN A 46 9.22 -0.81 6.68
CA ASN A 46 8.42 0.38 6.93
C ASN A 46 9.31 1.57 7.36
N ILE A 47 9.20 2.68 6.63
CA ILE A 47 9.94 3.91 6.89
C ILE A 47 8.96 4.96 7.41
N GLY A 48 8.97 5.14 8.72
CA GLY A 48 8.17 6.19 9.37
C GLY A 48 8.74 7.58 9.08
N ILE A 49 7.91 8.46 8.57
CA ILE A 49 8.29 9.81 8.19
C ILE A 49 8.75 10.63 9.40
N ASP A 50 8.10 10.45 10.54
CA ASP A 50 8.48 11.15 11.77
C ASP A 50 9.90 10.78 12.22
N VAL A 51 10.28 9.51 12.08
CA VAL A 51 11.65 9.03 12.37
C VAL A 51 12.65 9.66 11.41
N VAL A 52 12.30 9.77 10.13
CA VAL A 52 13.13 10.39 9.11
C VAL A 52 13.32 11.88 9.40
N LYS A 53 12.26 12.61 9.70
CA LYS A 53 12.31 14.05 10.00
C LYS A 53 13.09 14.36 11.28
N SER A 54 12.86 13.61 12.35
CA SER A 54 13.58 13.81 13.62
C SER A 54 15.07 13.50 13.53
N GLY A 55 15.46 12.67 12.57
CA GLY A 55 16.85 12.25 12.37
C GLY A 55 17.72 13.20 11.57
N GLY A 56 17.11 14.12 10.82
CA GLY A 56 17.80 15.04 9.91
C GLY A 56 18.47 14.36 8.71
N VAL A 57 19.06 15.18 7.86
CA VAL A 57 19.65 14.78 6.57
C VAL A 57 20.69 13.66 6.71
N ALA A 58 21.59 13.77 7.67
CA ALA A 58 22.69 12.81 7.85
C ALA A 58 22.15 11.40 8.18
N LYS A 59 21.19 11.31 9.09
CA LYS A 59 20.57 10.02 9.46
C LYS A 59 19.72 9.47 8.31
N PHE A 60 19.05 10.33 7.54
CA PHE A 60 18.30 9.88 6.39
C PHE A 60 19.19 9.27 5.29
N LYS A 61 20.31 9.93 4.97
CA LYS A 61 21.31 9.37 4.04
C LYS A 61 21.87 8.03 4.55
N GLN A 62 22.14 7.92 5.84
CA GLN A 62 22.58 6.67 6.45
C GLN A 62 21.52 5.57 6.37
N LEU A 63 20.23 5.91 6.56
CA LEU A 63 19.12 4.98 6.38
C LEU A 63 19.06 4.44 4.94
N LEU A 64 19.13 5.32 3.94
CA LEU A 64 19.12 4.92 2.53
C LEU A 64 20.30 4.02 2.17
N SER A 65 21.50 4.31 2.68
CA SER A 65 22.68 3.44 2.51
C SER A 65 22.49 2.06 3.15
N ARG A 66 21.84 1.99 4.32
CA ARG A 66 21.51 0.70 4.96
C ARG A 66 20.49 -0.10 4.17
N ILE A 67 19.48 0.59 3.61
CA ILE A 67 18.48 -0.04 2.74
C ILE A 67 19.16 -0.67 1.52
N ASP A 68 20.09 0.02 0.88
CA ASP A 68 20.86 -0.52 -0.23
C ASP A 68 21.72 -1.73 0.18
N ALA A 69 22.40 -1.64 1.31
CA ALA A 69 23.26 -2.72 1.82
C ALA A 69 22.47 -3.99 2.19
N CYS A 70 21.18 -3.82 2.55
CA CYS A 70 20.28 -4.94 2.91
C CYS A 70 19.40 -5.41 1.74
N ALA A 71 19.68 -5.01 0.51
CA ALA A 71 18.91 -5.45 -0.65
C ALA A 71 19.06 -6.98 -0.87
N PRO A 72 18.02 -7.68 -1.39
CA PRO A 72 16.77 -7.14 -1.87
C PRO A 72 15.76 -6.79 -0.76
N ASN A 73 15.07 -5.68 -0.88
CA ASN A 73 14.04 -5.27 0.07
C ASN A 73 12.99 -4.34 -0.58
N LEU A 74 11.90 -4.10 0.14
CA LEU A 74 10.81 -3.22 -0.26
C LEU A 74 10.60 -2.15 0.81
N PRO A 75 11.25 -0.96 0.70
CA PRO A 75 10.95 0.18 1.54
C PRO A 75 9.53 0.68 1.28
N TYR A 76 8.79 0.87 2.35
CA TYR A 76 7.41 1.36 2.33
C TYR A 76 7.32 2.71 3.01
N LEU A 77 6.93 3.72 2.25
CA LEU A 77 6.75 5.10 2.68
C LEU A 77 5.25 5.40 2.78
N ASP A 78 4.68 5.22 3.94
CA ASP A 78 3.28 5.56 4.17
C ASP A 78 3.08 7.06 4.33
N GLU A 79 1.95 7.57 3.84
CA GLU A 79 1.62 9.00 3.90
C GLU A 79 2.76 9.89 3.38
N PHE A 80 3.29 9.53 2.22
CA PHE A 80 4.46 10.17 1.62
C PHE A 80 4.27 11.68 1.34
N ASP A 81 3.02 12.14 1.25
CA ASP A 81 2.68 13.57 1.17
C ASP A 81 3.19 14.40 2.36
N LYS A 82 3.42 13.80 3.51
CA LYS A 82 4.05 14.46 4.66
C LYS A 82 5.50 14.90 4.39
N PHE A 83 6.17 14.33 3.40
CA PHE A 83 7.50 14.80 2.97
C PHE A 83 7.48 16.18 2.31
N PHE A 84 6.32 16.62 1.83
CA PHE A 84 6.19 17.91 1.12
C PHE A 84 5.61 19.02 2.01
N ALA A 85 5.24 18.70 3.24
CA ALA A 85 4.48 19.59 4.09
C ALA A 85 5.28 20.80 4.59
N ASP A 86 6.63 20.69 4.65
CA ASP A 86 7.52 21.74 5.13
C ASP A 86 8.84 21.75 4.34
N GLU A 87 9.66 22.80 4.56
CA GLU A 87 10.94 22.95 3.86
C GLU A 87 11.94 21.83 4.18
N HIS A 88 11.96 21.35 5.41
CA HIS A 88 12.81 20.22 5.80
C HIS A 88 12.41 18.93 5.07
N GLY A 89 11.11 18.66 4.95
CA GLY A 89 10.61 17.54 4.16
C GLY A 89 10.95 17.64 2.69
N LYS A 90 10.94 18.84 2.10
CA LYS A 90 11.37 19.07 0.71
C LYS A 90 12.84 18.75 0.49
N GLU A 91 13.71 19.09 1.44
CA GLU A 91 15.12 18.73 1.39
C GLU A 91 15.32 17.21 1.41
N LEU A 92 14.64 16.51 2.32
CA LEU A 92 14.67 15.05 2.43
C LEU A 92 14.13 14.39 1.16
N LEU A 93 13.07 14.95 0.57
CA LEU A 93 12.54 14.50 -0.72
C LEU A 93 13.60 14.59 -1.81
N GLY A 94 14.31 15.71 -1.92
CA GLY A 94 15.40 15.88 -2.89
C GLY A 94 16.47 14.78 -2.76
N ILE A 95 16.84 14.44 -1.54
CA ILE A 95 17.79 13.35 -1.24
C ILE A 95 17.23 11.99 -1.69
N LEU A 96 15.97 11.70 -1.37
CA LEU A 96 15.32 10.47 -1.79
C LEU A 96 15.26 10.33 -3.31
N LEU A 97 14.92 11.40 -4.01
CA LEU A 97 14.82 11.40 -5.47
C LEU A 97 16.20 11.22 -6.15
N THR A 98 17.24 11.80 -5.58
CA THR A 98 18.61 11.58 -6.03
C THR A 98 19.02 10.12 -5.84
N TRP A 99 18.78 9.58 -4.64
CA TRP A 99 19.04 8.18 -4.35
C TRP A 99 18.27 7.22 -5.26
N LEU A 100 16.96 7.46 -5.50
CA LEU A 100 16.17 6.66 -6.43
C LEU A 100 16.75 6.62 -7.83
N ASN A 101 17.27 7.76 -8.30
CA ASN A 101 17.89 7.86 -9.62
C ASN A 101 19.22 7.11 -9.73
N GLU A 102 20.02 7.16 -8.68
CA GLU A 102 21.40 6.65 -8.67
C GLU A 102 21.51 5.19 -8.21
N LYS A 103 20.52 4.67 -7.44
CA LYS A 103 20.60 3.35 -6.87
C LYS A 103 20.78 2.25 -7.93
N THR A 104 21.63 1.28 -7.62
CA THR A 104 21.89 0.06 -8.41
C THR A 104 21.44 -1.21 -7.67
N SER A 105 20.97 -1.08 -6.46
CA SER A 105 20.45 -2.17 -5.61
C SER A 105 19.12 -2.73 -6.08
N SER A 106 18.82 -3.98 -5.76
CA SER A 106 17.51 -4.60 -5.99
C SER A 106 16.47 -4.16 -4.96
N THR A 107 16.44 -2.87 -4.68
CA THR A 107 15.48 -2.24 -3.77
C THR A 107 14.30 -1.69 -4.57
N PHE A 108 13.07 -1.99 -4.15
CA PHE A 108 11.83 -1.53 -4.80
C PHE A 108 10.98 -0.71 -3.84
N VAL A 109 10.84 0.59 -4.09
CA VAL A 109 10.14 1.51 -3.18
C VAL A 109 8.65 1.54 -3.46
N LEU A 110 7.83 1.41 -2.42
CA LEU A 110 6.41 1.73 -2.48
C LEU A 110 6.12 2.94 -1.60
N ALA A 111 5.51 3.95 -2.20
CA ALA A 111 5.05 5.14 -1.49
C ALA A 111 3.53 5.27 -1.60
N THR A 112 2.88 5.79 -0.56
CA THR A 112 1.43 6.04 -0.57
C THR A 112 1.12 7.51 -0.42
N LEU A 113 0.08 7.95 -1.10
CA LEU A 113 -0.48 9.30 -1.03
C LEU A 113 -2.00 9.21 -0.85
N ASN A 114 -2.57 10.15 -0.13
CA ASN A 114 -4.01 10.21 0.06
C ASN A 114 -4.71 11.04 -1.03
N ARG A 115 -4.00 11.97 -1.68
CA ARG A 115 -4.56 12.83 -2.73
C ARG A 115 -3.58 13.00 -3.88
N LEU A 116 -4.10 12.92 -5.11
CA LEU A 116 -3.30 13.10 -6.33
C LEU A 116 -2.75 14.53 -6.46
N GLU A 117 -3.50 15.52 -5.99
CA GLU A 117 -3.12 16.93 -6.00
C GLU A 117 -1.82 17.21 -5.24
N ASN A 118 -1.52 16.35 -4.26
CA ASN A 118 -0.29 16.42 -3.47
C ASN A 118 0.93 15.79 -4.16
N LEU A 119 0.78 15.27 -5.37
CA LEU A 119 1.86 14.60 -6.08
C LEU A 119 2.74 15.62 -6.83
N PRO A 120 3.97 15.91 -6.36
CA PRO A 120 4.87 16.79 -7.09
C PRO A 120 5.25 16.19 -8.45
N PRO A 121 5.28 17.00 -9.53
CA PRO A 121 5.64 16.53 -10.87
C PRO A 121 7.04 15.87 -10.94
N GLU A 122 7.91 16.24 -10.01
CA GLU A 122 9.27 15.69 -9.93
C GLU A 122 9.29 14.19 -9.69
N LEU A 123 8.30 13.65 -8.98
CA LEU A 123 8.24 12.23 -8.63
C LEU A 123 8.05 11.30 -9.82
N THR A 124 7.39 11.79 -10.87
CA THR A 124 7.07 11.02 -12.08
C THR A 124 8.07 11.16 -13.21
N ARG A 125 9.15 11.95 -13.00
CA ARG A 125 10.23 12.07 -13.98
C ARG A 125 11.01 10.77 -14.11
N ALA A 126 11.58 10.54 -15.30
CA ALA A 126 12.39 9.36 -15.58
C ALA A 126 13.51 9.16 -14.54
N GLY A 127 13.73 7.92 -14.16
CA GLY A 127 14.75 7.55 -13.16
C GLY A 127 14.30 7.67 -11.70
N ARG A 128 13.03 7.97 -11.44
CA ARG A 128 12.46 8.10 -10.08
C ARG A 128 11.44 7.00 -9.84
N PHE A 129 10.15 7.32 -9.64
CA PHE A 129 9.11 6.28 -9.57
C PHE A 129 8.70 5.86 -10.98
N ASP A 130 8.55 4.55 -11.18
CA ASP A 130 8.23 3.99 -12.49
C ASP A 130 6.76 4.19 -12.88
N ARG A 131 5.86 4.16 -11.89
CA ARG A 131 4.42 4.27 -12.09
C ARG A 131 3.70 4.89 -10.89
N VAL A 132 2.57 5.51 -11.19
CA VAL A 132 1.57 5.95 -10.21
C VAL A 132 0.30 5.13 -10.45
N PHE A 133 -0.23 4.50 -9.41
CA PHE A 133 -1.49 3.76 -9.45
C PHE A 133 -2.52 4.47 -8.58
N TYR A 134 -3.71 4.62 -9.11
CA TYR A 134 -4.84 5.11 -8.36
C TYR A 134 -5.59 3.92 -7.75
N VAL A 135 -5.82 3.98 -6.44
CA VAL A 135 -6.56 2.97 -5.67
C VAL A 135 -7.88 3.61 -5.26
N ASP A 136 -8.93 3.24 -5.98
CA ASP A 136 -10.28 3.76 -5.77
C ASP A 136 -11.04 2.98 -4.70
N PHE A 137 -12.28 3.36 -4.46
CA PHE A 137 -13.22 2.57 -3.67
C PHE A 137 -13.44 1.20 -4.32
N PRO A 138 -13.64 0.14 -3.53
CA PRO A 138 -13.90 -1.18 -4.08
C PRO A 138 -15.23 -1.21 -4.85
N GLY A 139 -15.23 -1.88 -5.99
CA GLY A 139 -16.43 -2.18 -6.77
C GLY A 139 -17.40 -3.12 -6.02
N SER A 140 -18.59 -3.37 -6.58
CA SER A 140 -19.61 -4.23 -5.95
C SER A 140 -19.08 -5.62 -5.60
N ASP A 141 -18.42 -6.27 -6.55
CA ASP A 141 -17.87 -7.61 -6.37
C ASP A 141 -16.71 -7.63 -5.36
N GLU A 142 -15.87 -6.61 -5.40
CA GLU A 142 -14.78 -6.45 -4.45
C GLU A 142 -15.30 -6.20 -3.03
N ARG A 143 -16.36 -5.39 -2.87
CA ARG A 143 -17.01 -5.19 -1.55
C ARG A 143 -17.55 -6.49 -1.00
N LYS A 144 -18.23 -7.31 -1.84
CA LYS A 144 -18.69 -8.64 -1.44
C LYS A 144 -17.53 -9.52 -0.96
N GLN A 145 -16.44 -9.58 -1.74
CA GLN A 145 -15.26 -10.38 -1.38
C GLN A 145 -14.60 -9.91 -0.09
N ILE A 146 -14.49 -8.59 0.12
CA ILE A 146 -13.93 -8.03 1.35
C ILE A 146 -14.80 -8.41 2.55
N LEU A 147 -16.12 -8.25 2.47
CA LEU A 147 -17.03 -8.64 3.53
C LEU A 147 -16.96 -10.14 3.82
N GLN A 148 -16.99 -10.98 2.79
CA GLN A 148 -16.85 -12.43 2.95
C GLN A 148 -15.54 -12.82 3.64
N LEU A 149 -14.41 -12.21 3.23
CA LEU A 149 -13.11 -12.44 3.86
C LEU A 149 -13.09 -12.10 5.34
N HIS A 150 -13.76 -11.02 5.74
CA HIS A 150 -13.80 -10.61 7.14
C HIS A 150 -14.82 -11.41 7.96
N CYS A 151 -16.01 -11.67 7.42
CA CYS A 151 -17.03 -12.50 8.06
C CYS A 151 -16.57 -13.96 8.24
N ALA A 152 -15.78 -14.50 7.32
CA ALA A 152 -15.23 -15.86 7.42
C ALA A 152 -14.33 -16.10 8.64
N ARG A 153 -13.89 -15.04 9.33
CA ARG A 153 -13.14 -15.14 10.58
C ARG A 153 -14.01 -15.59 11.74
N PHE A 154 -15.29 -15.31 11.67
CA PHE A 154 -16.31 -15.56 12.70
C PHE A 154 -17.24 -16.71 12.29
N ASP A 155 -17.61 -16.77 11.02
CA ASP A 155 -18.51 -17.79 10.47
C ASP A 155 -17.90 -18.45 9.22
N LYS A 156 -17.53 -19.72 9.33
CA LYS A 156 -16.89 -20.51 8.27
C LYS A 156 -17.73 -20.65 7.01
N ARG A 157 -19.04 -20.51 7.08
CA ARG A 157 -19.95 -20.58 5.92
C ARG A 157 -19.55 -19.56 4.85
N TYR A 158 -19.01 -18.40 5.25
CA TYR A 158 -18.53 -17.38 4.31
C TYR A 158 -17.25 -17.76 3.55
N ALA A 159 -16.49 -18.73 4.04
CA ALA A 159 -15.33 -19.28 3.33
C ALA A 159 -15.70 -20.45 2.41
N GLU A 160 -16.78 -21.16 2.69
CA GLU A 160 -17.15 -22.44 2.06
C GLU A 160 -18.13 -22.27 0.89
N SER A 161 -18.84 -21.16 0.83
CA SER A 161 -19.85 -20.93 -0.23
C SER A 161 -19.78 -19.51 -0.81
N GLU A 162 -20.26 -19.38 -2.04
CA GLU A 162 -20.31 -18.09 -2.75
C GLU A 162 -21.16 -17.02 -2.03
N HIS A 163 -22.14 -17.43 -1.27
CA HIS A 163 -23.06 -16.51 -0.57
C HIS A 163 -22.89 -16.53 0.95
N GLY A 164 -22.12 -17.47 1.49
CA GLY A 164 -21.96 -17.63 2.94
C GLY A 164 -23.27 -18.00 3.63
N ALA A 165 -23.62 -17.24 4.65
CA ALA A 165 -24.88 -17.40 5.41
C ALA A 165 -26.03 -16.58 4.84
N LEU A 166 -25.81 -15.72 3.84
CA LEU A 166 -26.78 -14.76 3.31
C LEU A 166 -27.38 -15.22 1.98
N SER A 167 -28.63 -14.85 1.73
CA SER A 167 -29.29 -14.99 0.46
C SER A 167 -28.77 -13.97 -0.57
N ILE A 168 -29.11 -14.20 -1.84
CA ILE A 168 -28.77 -13.26 -2.92
C ILE A 168 -29.37 -11.86 -2.67
N GLU A 169 -30.61 -11.82 -2.19
CA GLU A 169 -31.33 -10.57 -1.92
C GLU A 169 -30.70 -9.77 -0.78
N GLU A 170 -30.28 -10.45 0.29
CA GLU A 170 -29.54 -9.82 1.38
C GLU A 170 -28.20 -9.28 0.93
N TRP A 171 -27.45 -10.01 0.10
CA TRP A 171 -26.21 -9.53 -0.49
C TRP A 171 -26.43 -8.29 -1.35
N LEU A 172 -27.45 -8.25 -2.20
CA LEU A 172 -27.77 -7.08 -3.02
C LEU A 172 -28.04 -5.86 -2.15
N THR A 173 -28.82 -6.03 -1.08
CA THR A 173 -29.14 -4.96 -0.13
C THR A 173 -27.87 -4.41 0.56
N ILE A 174 -26.98 -5.28 1.02
CA ILE A 174 -25.73 -4.91 1.68
C ILE A 174 -24.80 -4.19 0.70
N ILE A 175 -24.65 -4.73 -0.50
CA ILE A 175 -23.79 -4.14 -1.53
C ILE A 175 -24.28 -2.74 -1.94
N GLU A 176 -25.59 -2.54 -2.03
CA GLU A 176 -26.17 -1.22 -2.33
C GLU A 176 -25.94 -0.24 -1.17
N ALA A 177 -26.18 -0.67 0.06
CA ALA A 177 -25.99 0.15 1.26
C ALA A 177 -24.51 0.53 1.51
N THR A 178 -23.57 -0.30 1.07
CA THR A 178 -22.11 -0.08 1.25
C THR A 178 -21.46 0.65 0.08
N ASN A 179 -22.23 1.31 -0.78
CA ASN A 179 -21.66 2.09 -1.87
C ASN A 179 -20.69 3.16 -1.34
N LYS A 180 -19.50 3.25 -1.96
CA LYS A 180 -18.37 4.10 -1.53
C LYS A 180 -17.78 3.81 -0.14
N TYR A 181 -18.02 2.64 0.41
CA TYR A 181 -17.29 2.19 1.59
C TYR A 181 -15.87 1.76 1.19
N THR A 182 -14.91 2.15 2.01
CA THR A 182 -13.52 1.69 1.91
C THR A 182 -13.38 0.26 2.41
N GLY A 183 -12.28 -0.41 2.06
CA GLY A 183 -12.01 -1.74 2.60
C GLY A 183 -11.91 -1.78 4.13
N ALA A 184 -11.45 -0.68 4.77
CA ALA A 184 -11.38 -0.57 6.22
C ALA A 184 -12.77 -0.43 6.86
N GLU A 185 -13.67 0.34 6.26
CA GLU A 185 -15.06 0.48 6.73
C GLU A 185 -15.84 -0.83 6.61
N LEU A 186 -15.64 -1.57 5.51
CA LEU A 186 -16.24 -2.89 5.32
C LEU A 186 -15.72 -3.91 6.35
N ALA A 187 -14.41 -3.87 6.64
CA ALA A 187 -13.82 -4.72 7.67
C ALA A 187 -14.39 -4.41 9.07
N GLN A 188 -14.56 -3.13 9.39
CA GLN A 188 -15.15 -2.70 10.66
C GLN A 188 -16.61 -3.12 10.76
N MET A 189 -17.39 -2.96 9.70
CA MET A 189 -18.80 -3.39 9.66
C MET A 189 -18.94 -4.89 9.97
N ALA A 190 -18.07 -5.74 9.45
CA ALA A 190 -18.09 -7.17 9.75
C ALA A 190 -17.78 -7.47 11.23
N ILE A 191 -16.93 -6.69 11.88
CA ILE A 191 -16.60 -6.81 13.30
C ILE A 191 -17.76 -6.34 14.18
N ASP A 192 -18.35 -5.21 13.83
CA ASP A 192 -19.47 -4.61 14.60
C ASP A 192 -20.69 -5.53 14.60
N GLN A 193 -20.97 -6.19 13.48
CA GLN A 193 -22.05 -7.17 13.37
C GLN A 193 -21.83 -8.36 14.32
N GLU A 194 -20.65 -8.94 14.36
CA GLU A 194 -20.30 -10.04 15.27
C GLU A 194 -20.44 -9.65 16.75
N GLN A 195 -20.02 -8.43 17.10
CA GLN A 195 -20.15 -7.92 18.47
C GLN A 195 -21.62 -7.74 18.87
N ALA A 196 -22.47 -7.28 17.94
CA ALA A 196 -23.90 -7.11 18.17
C ALA A 196 -24.58 -8.47 18.40
N GLU A 197 -24.26 -9.49 17.61
CA GLU A 197 -24.80 -10.85 17.76
C GLU A 197 -24.38 -11.47 19.09
N ASN A 198 -23.12 -11.36 19.49
CA ASN A 198 -22.64 -11.88 20.78
C ASN A 198 -23.23 -11.16 21.98
N SER A 199 -23.61 -9.89 21.86
CA SER A 199 -24.25 -9.12 22.92
C SER A 199 -25.73 -9.48 23.13
N GLN A 200 -26.38 -10.18 22.19
CA GLN A 200 -27.75 -10.63 22.29
C GLN A 200 -27.88 -12.06 22.89
N ILE A 201 -26.77 -12.77 22.99
CA ILE A 201 -26.74 -14.17 23.48
C ILE A 201 -26.35 -14.24 24.97
N GLY A 202 -25.91 -13.15 25.57
CA GLY A 202 -25.53 -13.03 27.00
C GLY A 202 -26.62 -12.36 27.81
#